data_fe79684a240a200cf8230a56d905c552
#
_entry.id   fe79684a240a200cf8230a56d905c552
#
_cell.length_a   1.000
_cell.length_b   1.000
_cell.length_c   1.000
_cell.angle_alpha   90.00
_cell.angle_beta   90.00
_cell.angle_gamma   90.00
#
_symmetry.space_group_name_H-M   'P 1'
#
loop_
_entity.id
_entity.type
_entity.pdbx_description
1 polymer ?
#
loop_
_entity_poly.entity_id
_entity_poly.type
_entity_poly.pdbx_seq_one_letter_code
_entity_poly.pdbx_strand_id
1 'polypeptide(L)'
;MSRETSEWLNRMILVGYTEKRGTAWHYRAELQEDESNHYPGAIPVDDVIRRLFNFSVMEAPQCYVVPGVVENAITSFLNDQNERMSVVSSSAGRKGMLTDDSYDDLGSFKDGYQGHGYQEWLLENVATILGSNGSELGIGSAGLLRNRAQAFVSVEMPDTLETKEGIAFRPHLLACTSYDGSIA
;
A
#
# COMPACT_ATOMS: atom_id res chain seq x y z
N MET A 1 -9.78 -12.87 14.28
CA MET A 1 -8.85 -11.88 13.70
C MET A 1 -7.90 -11.45 14.81
N SER A 2 -6.60 -11.35 14.52
CA SER A 2 -5.63 -10.86 15.52
C SER A 2 -5.82 -9.36 15.78
N ARG A 3 -5.33 -8.88 16.94
CA ARG A 3 -5.32 -7.46 17.27
C ARG A 3 -4.54 -6.67 16.22
N GLU A 4 -3.37 -7.13 15.82
CA GLU A 4 -2.51 -6.54 14.80
C GLU A 4 -3.24 -6.37 13.46
N THR A 5 -3.98 -7.38 13.01
CA THR A 5 -4.79 -7.26 11.78
C THR A 5 -5.87 -6.19 11.91
N SER A 6 -6.51 -6.09 13.08
CA SER A 6 -7.53 -5.06 13.32
C SER A 6 -6.92 -3.66 13.32
N GLU A 7 -5.78 -3.47 13.98
CA GLU A 7 -5.04 -2.21 13.99
C GLU A 7 -4.63 -1.81 12.57
N TRP A 8 -4.08 -2.76 11.79
CA TRP A 8 -3.72 -2.52 10.38
C TRP A 8 -4.90 -2.05 9.55
N LEU A 9 -6.04 -2.76 9.59
CA LEU A 9 -7.23 -2.40 8.81
C LEU A 9 -7.78 -1.01 9.18
N ASN A 10 -7.71 -0.63 10.44
CA ASN A 10 -8.19 0.67 10.89
C ASN A 10 -7.24 1.83 10.54
N ARG A 11 -5.97 1.58 10.29
CA ARG A 11 -4.98 2.59 9.88
C ARG A 11 -4.79 2.66 8.37
N MET A 12 -4.74 1.51 7.71
CA MET A 12 -4.27 1.37 6.33
C MET A 12 -5.38 1.10 5.31
N ILE A 13 -6.65 1.11 5.74
CA ILE A 13 -7.80 0.98 4.84
C ILE A 13 -8.75 2.15 5.06
N LEU A 14 -9.05 2.89 4.00
CA LEU A 14 -10.08 3.92 3.98
C LEU A 14 -11.36 3.36 3.37
N VAL A 15 -12.51 3.74 3.93
CA VAL A 15 -13.84 3.26 3.53
C VAL A 15 -14.76 4.44 3.26
N GLY A 16 -15.22 4.57 2.03
CA GLY A 16 -16.17 5.60 1.61
C GLY A 16 -17.62 5.13 1.61
N TYR A 17 -18.53 6.07 1.33
CA TYR A 17 -19.98 5.86 1.21
C TYR A 17 -20.63 5.21 2.43
N THR A 18 -20.12 5.45 3.63
CA THR A 18 -20.62 4.83 4.87
C THR A 18 -22.02 5.30 5.26
N GLU A 19 -22.44 6.45 4.78
CA GLU A 19 -23.85 6.90 4.90
C GLU A 19 -24.84 5.93 4.23
N LYS A 20 -24.44 5.34 3.08
CA LYS A 20 -25.27 4.42 2.30
C LYS A 20 -25.13 2.97 2.73
N ARG A 21 -23.92 2.54 3.09
CA ARG A 21 -23.60 1.12 3.34
C ARG A 21 -23.29 0.78 4.80
N GLY A 22 -23.27 1.79 5.67
CA GLY A 22 -22.93 1.61 7.07
C GLY A 22 -21.43 1.44 7.33
N THR A 23 -21.11 1.23 8.58
CA THR A 23 -19.75 1.08 9.07
C THR A 23 -19.17 -0.29 8.68
N ALA A 24 -17.93 -0.33 8.23
CA ALA A 24 -17.26 -1.59 7.93
C ALA A 24 -17.09 -2.45 9.19
N TRP A 25 -17.18 -3.75 9.04
CA TRP A 25 -17.15 -4.71 10.15
C TRP A 25 -15.88 -4.66 11.02
N HIS A 26 -14.75 -4.21 10.45
CA HIS A 26 -13.47 -4.09 11.15
C HIS A 26 -13.30 -2.77 11.90
N TYR A 27 -14.19 -1.79 11.70
CA TYR A 27 -14.09 -0.46 12.33
C TYR A 27 -14.08 -0.56 13.86
N ARG A 28 -13.15 0.16 14.46
CA ARG A 28 -13.02 0.31 15.91
C ARG A 28 -12.69 1.77 16.21
N ALA A 29 -13.59 2.46 16.89
CA ALA A 29 -13.41 3.88 17.19
C ALA A 29 -12.14 4.15 18.01
N GLU A 30 -11.78 3.24 18.91
CA GLU A 30 -10.59 3.32 19.75
C GLU A 30 -9.26 3.14 18.98
N LEU A 31 -9.32 2.67 17.73
CA LEU A 31 -8.15 2.49 16.86
C LEU A 31 -8.04 3.59 15.79
N GLN A 32 -8.95 4.55 15.79
CA GLN A 32 -8.83 5.73 14.96
C GLN A 32 -7.86 6.71 15.63
N GLU A 33 -6.97 7.26 14.84
CA GLU A 33 -6.10 8.36 15.26
C GLU A 33 -6.90 9.67 15.25
N ASP A 34 -6.32 10.76 14.78
CA ASP A 34 -6.98 12.06 14.76
C ASP A 34 -8.19 12.12 13.82
N GLU A 35 -8.26 11.21 12.86
CA GLU A 35 -9.30 11.17 11.84
C GLU A 35 -9.87 9.76 11.64
N SER A 36 -11.19 9.66 11.50
CA SER A 36 -11.85 8.41 11.12
C SER A 36 -11.40 7.94 9.74
N ASN A 37 -11.18 6.62 9.58
CA ASN A 37 -10.95 6.01 8.28
C ASN A 37 -12.24 5.78 7.47
N HIS A 38 -13.38 6.23 7.99
CA HIS A 38 -14.70 6.11 7.36
C HIS A 38 -15.19 7.47 6.89
N TYR A 39 -15.60 7.53 5.61
CA TYR A 39 -16.09 8.72 4.93
C TYR A 39 -17.58 8.57 4.60
N PRO A 40 -18.42 9.58 4.85
CA PRO A 40 -19.85 9.50 4.54
C PRO A 40 -20.11 9.36 3.04
N GLY A 41 -19.36 10.05 2.19
CA GLY A 41 -19.38 9.99 0.73
C GLY A 41 -18.15 9.31 0.12
N ALA A 42 -17.82 9.70 -1.10
CA ALA A 42 -16.57 9.29 -1.75
C ALA A 42 -15.36 9.76 -0.95
N ILE A 43 -14.29 8.99 -0.99
CA ILE A 43 -13.02 9.36 -0.37
C ILE A 43 -12.32 10.38 -1.29
N PRO A 44 -11.92 11.56 -0.79
CA PRO A 44 -11.13 12.51 -1.57
C PRO A 44 -9.78 11.89 -1.99
N VAL A 45 -9.34 12.16 -3.22
CA VAL A 45 -8.02 11.70 -3.73
C VAL A 45 -6.89 12.20 -2.84
N ASP A 46 -6.96 13.46 -2.41
CA ASP A 46 -5.94 14.08 -1.54
C ASP A 46 -5.84 13.36 -0.18
N ASP A 47 -6.94 12.84 0.34
CA ASP A 47 -6.92 12.06 1.58
C ASP A 47 -6.28 10.68 1.38
N VAL A 48 -6.50 10.03 0.24
CA VAL A 48 -5.81 8.77 -0.11
C VAL A 48 -4.30 9.02 -0.16
N ILE A 49 -3.86 10.09 -0.82
CA ILE A 49 -2.44 10.45 -0.90
C ILE A 49 -1.88 10.74 0.49
N ARG A 50 -2.50 11.65 1.22
CA ARG A 50 -2.02 12.12 2.53
C ARG A 50 -1.95 11.00 3.57
N ARG A 51 -2.94 10.12 3.59
CA ARG A 51 -3.09 9.10 4.64
C ARG A 51 -2.44 7.77 4.31
N LEU A 52 -2.34 7.41 3.02
CA LEU A 52 -1.87 6.10 2.60
C LEU A 52 -0.60 6.16 1.75
N PHE A 53 -0.46 7.14 0.86
CA PHE A 53 0.58 7.17 -0.17
C PHE A 53 1.58 8.31 0.01
N ASN A 54 1.72 8.84 1.22
CA ASN A 54 2.59 9.99 1.54
C ASN A 54 4.07 9.61 1.74
N PHE A 55 4.49 8.46 1.24
CA PHE A 55 5.87 8.01 1.28
C PHE A 55 6.42 7.81 -0.13
N SER A 56 7.73 7.90 -0.27
CA SER A 56 8.44 7.59 -1.50
C SER A 56 9.06 6.19 -1.41
N VAL A 57 9.27 5.58 -2.57
CA VAL A 57 9.96 4.30 -2.67
C VAL A 57 11.39 4.55 -3.08
N MET A 58 12.33 3.99 -2.30
CA MET A 58 13.75 4.07 -2.57
C MET A 58 14.34 2.71 -2.93
N GLU A 59 15.31 2.73 -3.81
CA GLU A 59 16.09 1.55 -4.15
C GLU A 59 17.28 1.41 -3.21
N ALA A 60 17.53 0.20 -2.73
CA ALA A 60 18.69 -0.13 -1.90
C ALA A 60 19.38 -1.39 -2.42
N PRO A 61 20.72 -1.44 -2.41
CA PRO A 61 21.45 -2.65 -2.77
C PRO A 61 21.12 -3.75 -1.75
N GLN A 62 20.87 -4.96 -2.24
CA GLN A 62 20.64 -6.11 -1.36
C GLN A 62 21.97 -6.61 -0.81
N CYS A 63 22.09 -6.64 0.51
CA CYS A 63 23.27 -7.11 1.23
C CYS A 63 22.89 -8.18 2.25
N TYR A 64 23.84 -8.99 2.64
CA TYR A 64 23.71 -9.98 3.70
C TYR A 64 24.64 -9.64 4.86
N VAL A 65 24.15 -9.84 6.07
CA VAL A 65 24.99 -9.81 7.28
C VAL A 65 25.35 -11.25 7.61
N VAL A 66 26.65 -11.52 7.65
CA VAL A 66 27.19 -12.87 7.92
C VAL A 66 28.13 -12.83 9.13
N PRO A 67 28.20 -13.90 9.94
CA PRO A 67 29.12 -13.95 11.06
C PRO A 67 30.58 -14.07 10.58
N GLY A 68 31.49 -13.49 11.37
CA GLY A 68 32.92 -13.53 11.11
C GLY A 68 33.44 -12.41 10.22
N VAL A 69 34.74 -12.51 9.89
CA VAL A 69 35.42 -11.59 8.97
C VAL A 69 35.44 -12.23 7.58
N VAL A 70 34.86 -11.52 6.62
CA VAL A 70 34.80 -11.95 5.23
C VAL A 70 35.70 -11.04 4.40
N GLU A 71 36.59 -11.64 3.58
CA GLU A 71 37.41 -10.91 2.62
C GLU A 71 36.48 -10.20 1.60
N ASN A 72 36.77 -8.95 1.28
CA ASN A 72 35.96 -8.11 0.40
C ASN A 72 34.56 -7.77 0.94
N ALA A 73 34.35 -7.84 2.26
CA ALA A 73 33.14 -7.29 2.87
C ALA A 73 33.06 -5.77 2.64
N ILE A 74 31.81 -5.25 2.47
CA ILE A 74 31.56 -3.81 2.37
C ILE A 74 31.99 -3.12 3.66
N THR A 75 31.65 -3.72 4.80
CA THR A 75 32.01 -3.28 6.14
C THR A 75 31.96 -4.44 7.13
N SER A 76 32.51 -4.23 8.31
CA SER A 76 32.40 -5.15 9.44
C SER A 76 32.12 -4.39 10.73
N PHE A 77 31.34 -4.98 11.62
CA PHE A 77 30.98 -4.38 12.92
C PHE A 77 30.90 -5.47 14.01
N LEU A 78 30.76 -5.06 15.25
CA LEU A 78 30.45 -5.94 16.37
C LEU A 78 28.94 -5.85 16.65
N ASN A 79 28.26 -7.00 16.79
CA ASN A 79 26.87 -7.03 17.24
C ASN A 79 26.78 -6.82 18.77
N ASP A 80 25.56 -6.79 19.30
CA ASP A 80 25.31 -6.61 20.73
C ASP A 80 25.90 -7.72 21.63
N GLN A 81 26.21 -8.87 21.04
CA GLN A 81 26.87 -10.01 21.71
C GLN A 81 28.38 -9.97 21.60
N ASN A 82 28.93 -8.85 21.08
CA ASN A 82 30.36 -8.64 20.82
C ASN A 82 30.98 -9.63 19.80
N GLU A 83 30.15 -10.16 18.90
CA GLU A 83 30.59 -11.02 17.82
C GLU A 83 30.86 -10.17 16.55
N ARG A 84 31.93 -10.52 15.84
CA ARG A 84 32.28 -9.86 14.57
C ARG A 84 31.30 -10.29 13.48
N MET A 85 30.70 -9.32 12.83
CA MET A 85 29.79 -9.49 11.70
C MET A 85 30.37 -8.77 10.48
N SER A 86 30.11 -9.29 9.30
CA SER A 86 30.49 -8.66 8.03
C SER A 86 29.29 -8.46 7.13
N VAL A 87 29.25 -7.33 6.43
CA VAL A 87 28.22 -7.02 5.42
C VAL A 87 28.80 -7.35 4.05
N VAL A 88 28.14 -8.26 3.34
CA VAL A 88 28.55 -8.68 1.99
C VAL A 88 27.46 -8.36 0.98
N SER A 89 27.85 -7.90 -0.21
CA SER A 89 26.91 -7.62 -1.29
C SER A 89 26.28 -8.89 -1.83
N SER A 90 25.00 -8.84 -2.20
CA SER A 90 24.39 -9.90 -2.99
C SER A 90 25.02 -9.96 -4.38
N SER A 91 25.50 -11.12 -4.78
CA SER A 91 26.06 -11.35 -6.13
C SER A 91 24.98 -11.54 -7.20
N ALA A 92 23.71 -11.54 -6.83
CA ALA A 92 22.61 -11.93 -7.71
C ALA A 92 22.05 -10.78 -8.58
N GLY A 93 22.66 -9.59 -8.57
CA GLY A 93 22.14 -8.41 -9.29
C GLY A 93 20.71 -8.07 -8.85
N ARG A 94 20.50 -7.99 -7.55
CA ARG A 94 19.19 -7.69 -6.95
C ARG A 94 19.28 -6.46 -6.07
N LYS A 95 18.17 -5.72 -6.07
CA LYS A 95 17.94 -4.57 -5.19
C LYS A 95 16.65 -4.73 -4.41
N GLY A 96 16.60 -4.17 -3.22
CA GLY A 96 15.39 -4.01 -2.43
C GLY A 96 14.67 -2.73 -2.78
N MET A 97 13.35 -2.72 -2.65
CA MET A 97 12.52 -1.54 -2.64
C MET A 97 12.06 -1.29 -1.21
N LEU A 98 12.37 -0.12 -0.68
CA LEU A 98 12.08 0.26 0.70
C LEU A 98 11.26 1.54 0.71
N THR A 99 10.46 1.74 1.74
CA THR A 99 9.85 3.05 2.00
C THR A 99 10.90 4.00 2.59
N ASP A 100 10.82 5.29 2.27
CA ASP A 100 11.78 6.30 2.73
C ASP A 100 11.54 6.77 4.18
N ASP A 101 10.33 6.55 4.70
CA ASP A 101 9.91 7.00 6.03
C ASP A 101 10.24 5.99 7.15
N SER A 102 10.13 4.70 6.89
CA SER A 102 10.30 3.64 7.90
C SER A 102 11.19 2.49 7.46
N TYR A 103 11.68 2.52 6.22
CA TYR A 103 12.48 1.45 5.59
C TYR A 103 11.75 0.09 5.55
N ASP A 104 10.43 0.11 5.44
CA ASP A 104 9.64 -1.11 5.25
C ASP A 104 10.07 -1.80 3.95
N ASP A 105 10.34 -3.10 4.05
CA ASP A 105 10.70 -3.91 2.88
C ASP A 105 9.46 -4.19 2.02
N LEU A 106 9.42 -3.59 0.85
CA LEU A 106 8.34 -3.75 -0.12
C LEU A 106 8.58 -4.93 -1.07
N GLY A 107 9.83 -5.37 -1.21
CA GLY A 107 10.19 -6.49 -2.04
C GLY A 107 11.60 -6.41 -2.65
N SER A 108 12.03 -7.51 -3.26
CA SER A 108 13.36 -7.66 -3.85
C SER A 108 13.26 -7.98 -5.34
N PHE A 109 13.92 -7.18 -6.18
CA PHE A 109 13.82 -7.21 -7.63
C PHE A 109 15.18 -7.34 -8.30
N LYS A 110 15.20 -7.66 -9.59
CA LYS A 110 16.41 -7.55 -10.43
C LYS A 110 16.77 -6.08 -10.62
N ASP A 111 18.05 -5.78 -10.84
CA ASP A 111 18.57 -4.40 -10.99
C ASP A 111 17.86 -3.60 -12.09
N GLY A 112 17.37 -4.25 -13.16
CA GLY A 112 16.64 -3.60 -14.23
C GLY A 112 15.18 -3.25 -13.94
N TYR A 113 14.63 -3.64 -12.80
CA TYR A 113 13.26 -3.26 -12.43
C TYR A 113 13.22 -1.78 -12.06
N GLN A 114 12.20 -1.07 -12.57
CA GLN A 114 11.92 0.32 -12.20
C GLN A 114 10.68 0.35 -11.31
N GLY A 115 10.87 0.84 -10.08
CA GLY A 115 9.79 1.07 -9.14
C GLY A 115 8.92 2.25 -9.58
N HIS A 116 7.67 2.26 -9.13
CA HIS A 116 6.73 3.37 -9.33
C HIS A 116 6.13 3.78 -7.98
N GLY A 117 6.04 5.07 -7.72
CA GLY A 117 5.37 5.57 -6.51
C GLY A 117 3.87 5.30 -6.53
N TYR A 118 3.28 4.96 -5.39
CA TYR A 118 1.83 4.76 -5.31
C TYR A 118 1.05 6.05 -5.55
N GLN A 119 1.58 7.20 -5.14
CA GLN A 119 0.98 8.49 -5.43
C GLN A 119 0.94 8.77 -6.94
N GLU A 120 2.07 8.57 -7.63
CA GLU A 120 2.17 8.74 -9.09
C GLU A 120 1.23 7.76 -9.81
N TRP A 121 1.25 6.47 -9.43
CA TRP A 121 0.34 5.47 -9.94
C TRP A 121 -1.14 5.86 -9.77
N LEU A 122 -1.53 6.37 -8.59
CA LEU A 122 -2.90 6.84 -8.33
C LEU A 122 -3.28 7.99 -9.25
N LEU A 123 -2.44 9.01 -9.33
CA LEU A 123 -2.73 10.21 -10.13
C LEU A 123 -2.80 9.92 -11.62
N GLU A 124 -1.90 9.11 -12.14
CA GLU A 124 -1.85 8.80 -13.58
C GLU A 124 -2.98 7.86 -14.03
N ASN A 125 -3.31 6.87 -13.24
CA ASN A 125 -4.26 5.83 -13.65
C ASN A 125 -5.66 6.04 -13.08
N VAL A 126 -5.80 6.24 -11.78
CA VAL A 126 -7.12 6.27 -11.13
C VAL A 126 -7.77 7.65 -11.27
N ALA A 127 -7.03 8.74 -11.04
CA ALA A 127 -7.57 10.10 -11.15
C ALA A 127 -7.98 10.44 -12.58
N THR A 128 -7.27 9.91 -13.58
CA THR A 128 -7.66 10.04 -14.98
C THR A 128 -9.01 9.37 -15.28
N ILE A 129 -9.27 8.21 -14.72
CA ILE A 129 -10.57 7.53 -14.84
C ILE A 129 -11.67 8.36 -14.19
N LEU A 130 -11.42 8.89 -12.99
CA LEU A 130 -12.38 9.74 -12.27
C LEU A 130 -12.69 11.03 -13.06
N GLY A 131 -11.66 11.66 -13.61
CA GLY A 131 -11.80 12.92 -14.37
C GLY A 131 -12.50 12.76 -15.73
N SER A 132 -12.38 11.62 -16.39
CA SER A 132 -12.94 11.38 -17.71
C SER A 132 -14.45 11.07 -17.71
N ASN A 133 -15.01 10.63 -16.61
CA ASN A 133 -16.40 10.18 -16.50
C ASN A 133 -17.36 11.13 -15.74
N GLY A 134 -16.92 12.37 -15.50
CA GLY A 134 -17.73 13.35 -14.78
C GLY A 134 -17.90 13.01 -13.28
N SER A 135 -18.91 13.60 -12.64
CA SER A 135 -19.12 13.55 -11.17
C SER A 135 -19.73 12.24 -10.65
N GLU A 136 -19.93 11.24 -11.50
CA GLU A 136 -20.67 10.03 -11.11
C GLU A 136 -19.79 8.94 -10.48
N LEU A 137 -18.47 9.04 -10.62
CA LEU A 137 -17.53 8.08 -10.06
C LEU A 137 -16.82 8.64 -8.83
N GLY A 138 -16.58 7.78 -7.85
CA GLY A 138 -15.86 8.15 -6.65
C GLY A 138 -15.07 7.01 -6.04
N ILE A 139 -14.06 7.33 -5.24
CA ILE A 139 -13.30 6.33 -4.51
C ILE A 139 -14.16 5.77 -3.38
N GLY A 140 -14.51 4.51 -3.47
CA GLY A 140 -15.31 3.80 -2.47
C GLY A 140 -14.48 3.11 -1.39
N SER A 141 -13.26 2.71 -1.72
CA SER A 141 -12.27 2.24 -0.75
C SER A 141 -10.86 2.35 -1.31
N ALA A 142 -9.89 2.53 -0.43
CA ALA A 142 -8.48 2.52 -0.77
C ALA A 142 -7.68 1.92 0.39
N GLY A 143 -6.52 1.34 0.11
CA GLY A 143 -5.73 0.76 1.19
C GLY A 143 -4.37 0.22 0.78
N LEU A 144 -3.59 -0.06 1.82
CA LEU A 144 -2.31 -0.73 1.76
C LEU A 144 -2.39 -2.10 2.42
N LEU A 145 -1.82 -3.10 1.78
CA LEU A 145 -1.79 -4.49 2.25
C LEU A 145 -0.33 -4.98 2.31
N ARG A 146 -0.12 -6.11 2.99
CA ARG A 146 1.18 -6.80 3.07
C ARG A 146 2.32 -5.86 3.44
N ASN A 147 2.18 -5.22 4.58
CA ASN A 147 3.16 -4.24 5.06
C ASN A 147 3.52 -3.18 4.02
N ARG A 148 2.49 -2.59 3.38
CA ARG A 148 2.60 -1.55 2.34
C ARG A 148 3.12 -2.04 0.97
N ALA A 149 3.44 -3.32 0.82
CA ALA A 149 3.93 -3.86 -0.45
C ALA A 149 2.86 -3.94 -1.55
N GLN A 150 1.59 -3.82 -1.20
CA GLN A 150 0.47 -3.78 -2.13
C GLN A 150 -0.40 -2.56 -1.87
N ALA A 151 -0.87 -1.92 -2.94
CA ALA A 151 -1.85 -0.85 -2.89
C ALA A 151 -3.08 -1.20 -3.73
N PHE A 152 -4.24 -0.76 -3.27
CA PHE A 152 -5.47 -0.84 -4.05
C PHE A 152 -6.31 0.42 -3.92
N VAL A 153 -7.08 0.72 -4.96
CA VAL A 153 -8.14 1.73 -4.97
C VAL A 153 -9.33 1.16 -5.71
N SER A 154 -10.50 1.18 -5.07
CA SER A 154 -11.77 0.82 -5.67
C SER A 154 -12.54 2.07 -6.04
N VAL A 155 -12.83 2.24 -7.32
CA VAL A 155 -13.70 3.28 -7.84
C VAL A 155 -15.08 2.68 -8.07
N GLU A 156 -16.12 3.37 -7.62
CA GLU A 156 -17.49 2.89 -7.72
C GLU A 156 -18.44 4.00 -8.16
N MET A 157 -19.54 3.58 -8.75
CA MET A 157 -20.67 4.46 -9.00
C MET A 157 -21.48 4.63 -7.71
N PRO A 158 -21.91 5.87 -7.37
CA PRO A 158 -22.71 6.10 -6.17
C PRO A 158 -24.11 5.48 -6.28
N ASP A 159 -24.60 5.26 -7.50
CA ASP A 159 -25.93 4.76 -7.76
C ASP A 159 -25.93 3.23 -7.98
N THR A 160 -27.00 2.61 -7.49
CA THR A 160 -27.26 1.21 -7.70
C THR A 160 -27.95 1.05 -9.05
N LEU A 161 -27.40 0.16 -9.89
CA LEU A 161 -28.03 -0.26 -11.13
C LEU A 161 -28.95 -1.45 -10.86
N GLU A 162 -29.98 -1.61 -11.67
CA GLU A 162 -30.92 -2.73 -11.56
C GLU A 162 -31.03 -3.43 -12.90
N THR A 163 -30.94 -4.75 -12.89
CA THR A 163 -31.18 -5.57 -14.09
C THR A 163 -32.68 -5.64 -14.40
N LYS A 164 -33.03 -6.10 -15.61
CA LYS A 164 -34.42 -6.30 -16.00
C LYS A 164 -35.16 -7.31 -15.12
N GLU A 165 -34.42 -8.21 -14.48
CA GLU A 165 -34.91 -9.21 -13.54
C GLU A 165 -35.05 -8.67 -12.09
N GLY A 166 -34.80 -7.41 -11.86
CA GLY A 166 -34.92 -6.78 -10.54
C GLY A 166 -33.72 -7.00 -9.62
N ILE A 167 -32.55 -7.39 -10.18
CA ILE A 167 -31.34 -7.57 -9.39
C ILE A 167 -30.61 -6.23 -9.27
N ALA A 168 -30.51 -5.74 -8.06
CA ALA A 168 -29.76 -4.51 -7.75
C ALA A 168 -28.27 -4.82 -7.59
N PHE A 169 -27.40 -4.06 -8.25
CA PHE A 169 -25.95 -4.19 -8.13
C PHE A 169 -25.25 -2.83 -8.27
N ARG A 170 -24.05 -2.74 -7.73
CA ARG A 170 -23.19 -1.56 -7.87
C ARG A 170 -21.87 -1.98 -8.50
N PRO A 171 -21.55 -1.46 -9.70
CA PRO A 171 -20.28 -1.79 -10.35
C PRO A 171 -19.10 -1.12 -9.62
N HIS A 172 -18.02 -1.87 -9.49
CA HIS A 172 -16.75 -1.42 -8.96
C HIS A 172 -15.64 -1.67 -9.96
N LEU A 173 -14.74 -0.70 -10.10
CA LEU A 173 -13.45 -0.89 -10.75
C LEU A 173 -12.38 -0.95 -9.67
N LEU A 174 -11.71 -2.09 -9.54
CA LEU A 174 -10.61 -2.26 -8.60
C LEU A 174 -9.28 -2.10 -9.34
N ALA A 175 -8.54 -1.06 -9.00
CA ALA A 175 -7.16 -0.87 -9.42
C ALA A 175 -6.22 -1.37 -8.32
N CYS A 176 -5.24 -2.18 -8.68
CA CYS A 176 -4.25 -2.74 -7.76
C CYS A 176 -2.85 -2.62 -8.34
N THR A 177 -1.87 -2.44 -7.46
CA THR A 177 -0.45 -2.51 -7.80
C THR A 177 0.34 -3.14 -6.66
N SER A 178 1.52 -3.70 -6.93
CA SER A 178 2.34 -4.32 -5.90
C SER A 178 3.83 -4.22 -6.16
N TYR A 179 4.60 -4.21 -5.06
CA TYR A 179 6.05 -4.36 -5.05
C TYR A 179 6.52 -5.77 -4.65
N ASP A 180 5.62 -6.66 -4.25
CA ASP A 180 5.98 -8.04 -3.85
C ASP A 180 5.85 -9.05 -5.01
N GLY A 181 5.54 -8.57 -6.23
CA GLY A 181 5.35 -9.40 -7.41
C GLY A 181 4.11 -10.29 -7.37
N SER A 182 3.21 -10.08 -6.43
CA SER A 182 1.99 -10.89 -6.28
C SER A 182 0.87 -10.49 -7.25
N ILE A 183 0.98 -9.30 -7.82
CA ILE A 183 0.08 -8.78 -8.85
C ILE A 183 0.93 -8.56 -10.10
N ALA A 184 0.68 -9.32 -11.14
CA ALA A 184 1.36 -9.24 -12.44
C ALA A 184 0.45 -8.57 -13.47
#